data_f304c2dfde5b9c2db5a12b0aa28eef6d
#
_entry.id   f304c2dfde5b9c2db5a12b0aa28eef6d
#
_cell.length_a   1.000
_cell.length_b   1.000
_cell.length_c   1.000
_cell.angle_alpha   90.00
_cell.angle_beta   90.00
_cell.angle_gamma   90.00
#
_symmetry.space_group_name_H-M   'P 1'
#
loop_
_entity.id
_entity.type
_entity.pdbx_description
1 polymer ?
#
loop_
_entity_poly.entity_id
_entity_poly.type
_entity_poly.pdbx_seq_one_letter_code
_entity_poly.pdbx_strand_id
1 'polypeptide(L)' 'LAELSHIEQLVVEMRFSLGEQKDHKPLTLKEVGDKLGLTKERIRQIQNKALAKLKDVAEERMVFA' A
#
# COMPACT_ATOMS: atom_id res chain seq x y z
N LEU A 1 15.26 6.90 -6.24
CA LEU A 1 13.88 6.54 -6.57
C LEU A 1 13.23 5.78 -5.44
N ALA A 2 12.07 6.23 -5.06
CA ALA A 2 11.31 5.57 -4.00
C ALA A 2 10.55 4.39 -4.57
N GLU A 3 11.14 3.20 -4.49
CA GLU A 3 10.47 1.99 -4.93
C GLU A 3 9.84 1.29 -3.75
N LEU A 4 8.67 0.73 -3.99
CA LEU A 4 7.99 -0.04 -2.96
C LEU A 4 8.63 -1.43 -2.87
N SER A 5 8.83 -1.90 -1.65
CA SER A 5 9.24 -3.28 -1.44
C SER A 5 8.07 -4.20 -1.80
N HIS A 6 8.35 -5.49 -1.96
CA HIS A 6 7.31 -6.44 -2.31
C HIS A 6 6.17 -6.45 -1.30
N ILE A 7 6.48 -6.41 -0.01
CA ILE A 7 5.45 -6.42 1.01
C ILE A 7 4.65 -5.11 1.03
N GLU A 8 5.32 -3.99 0.76
CA GLU A 8 4.62 -2.71 0.66
C GLU A 8 3.63 -2.72 -0.50
N GLN A 9 4.03 -3.27 -1.64
CA GLN A 9 3.14 -3.43 -2.79
C GLN A 9 1.92 -4.28 -2.44
N LEU A 10 2.14 -5.42 -1.78
CA LEU A 10 1.05 -6.30 -1.39
C LEU A 10 0.06 -5.60 -0.48
N VAL A 11 0.56 -4.87 0.51
CA VAL A 11 -0.30 -4.16 1.45
C VAL A 11 -1.14 -3.11 0.72
N VAL A 12 -0.52 -2.32 -0.15
CA VAL A 12 -1.23 -1.29 -0.90
C VAL A 12 -2.29 -1.91 -1.80
N GLU A 13 -1.94 -2.97 -2.52
CA GLU A 13 -2.89 -3.64 -3.40
C GLU A 13 -4.09 -4.20 -2.64
N MET A 14 -3.84 -4.84 -1.51
CA MET A 14 -4.92 -5.41 -0.70
C MET A 14 -5.80 -4.35 -0.07
N ARG A 15 -5.21 -3.26 0.38
CA ARG A 15 -5.97 -2.20 1.06
C ARG A 15 -6.78 -1.36 0.10
N PHE A 16 -6.29 -1.14 -1.11
CA PHE A 16 -6.93 -0.21 -2.04
C PHE A 16 -7.47 -0.86 -3.30
N SER A 17 -7.44 -2.19 -3.37
CA SER A 17 -7.96 -2.95 -4.51
C SER A 17 -7.44 -2.46 -5.84
N LEU A 18 -6.15 -2.19 -5.90
CA LEU A 18 -5.52 -1.77 -7.14
C LEU A 18 -5.35 -2.96 -8.08
N GLY A 19 -5.43 -2.72 -9.37
CA GLY A 19 -5.22 -3.77 -10.36
C GLY A 19 -6.52 -4.22 -11.01
N GLU A 20 -6.50 -5.41 -11.58
CA GLU A 20 -7.59 -5.90 -12.41
C GLU A 20 -8.78 -6.47 -11.64
N GLN A 21 -8.63 -6.72 -10.37
CA GLN A 21 -9.68 -7.36 -9.58
C GLN A 21 -10.64 -6.33 -9.01
N LYS A 22 -11.47 -5.78 -9.85
CA LYS A 22 -12.43 -4.75 -9.47
C LYS A 22 -13.53 -5.24 -8.55
N ASP A 23 -13.76 -6.55 -8.54
CA ASP A 23 -14.83 -7.13 -7.73
C ASP A 23 -14.46 -7.34 -6.27
N HIS A 24 -13.18 -7.19 -5.95
CA HIS A 24 -12.72 -7.38 -4.59
C HIS A 24 -12.84 -6.11 -3.77
N LYS A 25 -13.46 -6.21 -2.62
CA LYS A 25 -13.54 -5.10 -1.69
C LYS A 25 -12.17 -4.86 -1.06
N PRO A 26 -11.81 -3.60 -0.78
CA PRO A 26 -10.58 -3.31 -0.05
C PRO A 26 -10.58 -4.01 1.31
N LEU A 27 -9.46 -4.59 1.67
CA LEU A 27 -9.33 -5.29 2.94
C LEU A 27 -9.01 -4.31 4.06
N THR A 28 -9.45 -4.65 5.28
CA THR A 28 -9.09 -3.87 6.46
C THR A 28 -7.65 -4.20 6.85
N LEU A 29 -7.06 -3.37 7.71
CA LEU A 29 -5.70 -3.62 8.21
C LEU A 29 -5.60 -4.99 8.88
N LYS A 30 -6.62 -5.36 9.65
CA LYS A 30 -6.64 -6.66 10.34
C LYS A 30 -6.68 -7.80 9.32
N GLU A 31 -7.50 -7.67 8.29
CA GLU A 31 -7.62 -8.70 7.28
C GLU A 31 -6.30 -8.90 6.52
N VAL A 32 -5.65 -7.80 6.16
CA VAL A 32 -4.35 -7.89 5.50
C VAL A 32 -3.33 -8.54 6.42
N GLY A 33 -3.33 -8.15 7.69
CA GLY A 33 -2.44 -8.75 8.67
C GLY A 33 -2.67 -10.26 8.81
N ASP A 34 -3.92 -10.68 8.84
CA ASP A 34 -4.25 -12.10 8.93
C ASP A 34 -3.74 -12.87 7.71
N LYS A 35 -3.85 -12.29 6.53
CA LYS A 35 -3.37 -12.93 5.30
C LYS A 35 -1.85 -13.02 5.24
N LEU A 36 -1.15 -12.02 5.76
CA LEU A 36 0.30 -11.95 5.68
C LEU A 36 1.00 -12.45 6.93
N GLY A 37 0.24 -12.82 7.95
CA GLY A 37 0.82 -13.29 9.21
C GLY A 37 1.45 -12.18 10.03
N LEU A 38 0.92 -10.97 9.93
CA LEU A 38 1.43 -9.80 10.64
C LEU A 38 0.33 -9.18 11.48
N THR A 39 0.73 -8.33 12.42
CA THR A 39 -0.24 -7.63 13.25
C THR A 39 -0.86 -6.47 12.48
N LYS A 40 -2.04 -6.05 12.92
CA LYS A 40 -2.72 -4.89 12.39
C LYS A 40 -1.82 -3.64 12.44
N GLU A 41 -1.15 -3.44 13.56
CA GLU A 41 -0.26 -2.29 13.74
C GLU A 41 0.91 -2.33 12.77
N ARG A 42 1.49 -3.51 12.54
CA ARG A 42 2.57 -3.67 11.59
C ARG A 42 2.11 -3.30 10.17
N ILE A 43 0.92 -3.77 9.80
CA ILE A 43 0.36 -3.44 8.49
C ILE A 43 0.14 -1.94 8.35
N ARG A 44 -0.35 -1.29 9.41
CA ARG A 44 -0.53 0.16 9.39
C ARG A 44 0.79 0.88 9.14
N GLN A 45 1.86 0.44 9.80
CA GLN A 45 3.18 1.03 9.60
C GLN A 45 3.66 0.84 8.17
N ILE A 46 3.50 -0.36 7.63
CA ILE A 46 3.91 -0.66 6.25
C ILE A 46 3.11 0.19 5.27
N GLN A 47 1.80 0.28 5.48
CA GLN A 47 0.93 1.10 4.63
C GLN A 47 1.35 2.56 4.63
N ASN A 48 1.57 3.12 5.80
CA ASN A 48 1.95 4.53 5.91
C ASN A 48 3.27 4.80 5.21
N LYS A 49 4.22 3.90 5.35
CA LYS A 49 5.52 4.02 4.69
C LYS A 49 5.37 3.94 3.16
N ALA A 50 4.54 3.01 2.68
CA ALA A 50 4.30 2.87 1.26
C ALA A 50 3.62 4.11 0.68
N LEU A 51 2.62 4.64 1.38
CA LEU A 51 1.91 5.82 0.93
C LEU A 51 2.83 7.05 0.91
N ALA A 52 3.74 7.16 1.86
CA ALA A 52 4.71 8.25 1.87
C ALA A 52 5.62 8.18 0.65
N LYS A 53 6.06 6.99 0.27
CA LYS A 53 6.87 6.81 -0.94
C LYS A 53 6.10 7.19 -2.20
N LEU A 54 4.85 6.78 -2.29
CA LEU A 54 4.01 7.12 -3.45
C LEU A 54 3.74 8.62 -3.52
N LYS A 55 3.57 9.25 -2.39
CA LYS A 55 3.37 10.69 -2.33
C LYS A 55 4.59 11.44 -2.84
N ASP A 56 5.78 11.02 -2.43
CA ASP A 56 7.03 11.65 -2.89
C ASP A 56 7.14 11.58 -4.41
N VAL A 57 6.84 10.43 -5.00
CA VAL A 57 6.89 10.27 -6.45
C VAL A 57 5.87 11.19 -7.12
N ALA A 58 4.67 11.26 -6.59
CA ALA A 58 3.62 12.11 -7.14
C ALA A 58 4.02 13.59 -7.07
N GLU A 59 4.60 14.02 -5.96
CA GLU A 59 5.05 15.40 -5.80
C GLU A 59 6.15 15.76 -6.79
N GLU A 60 7.10 14.85 -7.01
CA GLU A 60 8.15 15.07 -7.99
C GLU A 60 7.58 15.28 -9.38
N ARG A 61 6.57 14.48 -9.75
CA ARG A 61 5.94 14.61 -11.06
C ARG A 61 5.17 15.91 -11.18
N MET A 62 4.55 16.34 -10.11
CA MET A 62 3.76 17.57 -10.12
C MET A 62 4.62 18.82 -10.26
N VAL A 63 5.85 18.77 -9.78
CA VAL A 63 6.77 19.90 -9.89
C VAL A 63 7.07 20.22 -11.35
N PHE A 64 7.01 19.23 -12.23
CA PHE A 64 7.30 19.43 -13.64
C PHE A 64 6.06 19.66 -14.51
N ALA A 65 4.93 19.62 -13.90
CA ALA A 65 3.70 19.92 -14.63
C ALA A 65 3.47 21.41 -14.67
#